data_2deb198350e22f690d5c9fb330f25f85
#
_entry.id   2deb198350e22f690d5c9fb330f25f85
#
_cell.length_a   1.000
_cell.length_b   1.000
_cell.length_c   1.000
_cell.angle_alpha   90.00
_cell.angle_beta   90.00
_cell.angle_gamma   90.00
#
_symmetry.space_group_name_H-M   'P 1'
#
loop_
_entity.id
_entity.type
_entity.pdbx_description
1 polymer ?
#
loop_
_entity_poly.entity_id
_entity_poly.type
_entity_poly.pdbx_seq_one_letter_code
_entity_poly.pdbx_strand_id
1 'polypeptide(L)'
;MQAQLNEYTIEANFSSDLTSTEIKQTAVFTNSTSNSLGKIYLNDWSHAFSDTKTPLANHFAEEYSFRFQRADASSRGATSIHKILDSQGKPIRWKRLKNQHDIIELELAEELKENASIEISISYKISFPSDKFTGFGISDKKNVHLSFWYLTFAGINKEGWILDSHLNLDDLYVELSQFDVKISIPNTHSLVTDFPFKKSNFANTHFFSGTAQRKHIPIHIVKNSKFKSFALPSTTIITDLSNDSSDVIALESVRKVSQFLNLKLGDYPFEKLLIASIDYEKRPIYGLNELPKFIRPFEDSFLFELSLLKVMALKYFENTTPIHLRKDSWAVYGIQIYFLMEYVNQFYPDQKLVGKFSSLWGLKNYKVSNSTFNDQYEIFHKFSLMNNVDQPLSTSMDKLTRYNAELSNRYKAGMGIRLLENYLDDGTIEKSILNYYASNSFKTVANL
;
A
#
# COMPACT_ATOMS: atom_id res chain seq x y z
N MET A 1 -8.50 -25.42 12.23
CA MET A 1 -7.45 -25.72 11.20
C MET A 1 -6.89 -24.36 10.75
N GLN A 2 -5.56 -24.26 10.65
CA GLN A 2 -4.95 -23.08 10.04
C GLN A 2 -5.20 -23.20 8.53
N ALA A 3 -5.76 -22.18 7.88
CA ALA A 3 -5.98 -22.21 6.44
C ALA A 3 -4.62 -22.38 5.74
N GLN A 4 -4.58 -23.26 4.75
CA GLN A 4 -3.38 -23.46 3.94
C GLN A 4 -3.17 -22.18 3.10
N LEU A 5 -1.98 -21.60 3.20
CA LEU A 5 -1.63 -20.38 2.45
C LEU A 5 -1.39 -20.72 0.97
N ASN A 6 -1.67 -19.77 0.10
CA ASN A 6 -1.17 -19.81 -1.26
C ASN A 6 0.36 -19.73 -1.24
N GLU A 7 1.01 -20.43 -2.18
CA GLU A 7 2.47 -20.48 -2.27
C GLU A 7 2.94 -19.94 -3.62
N TYR A 8 3.99 -19.16 -3.61
CA TYR A 8 4.59 -18.58 -4.81
C TYR A 8 6.10 -18.78 -4.80
N THR A 9 6.62 -19.49 -5.82
CA THR A 9 8.04 -19.51 -6.14
C THR A 9 8.27 -18.60 -7.34
N ILE A 10 9.08 -17.55 -7.20
CA ILE A 10 9.26 -16.49 -8.20
C ILE A 10 10.75 -16.36 -8.53
N GLU A 11 11.10 -16.48 -9.80
CA GLU A 11 12.41 -16.11 -10.34
C GLU A 11 12.24 -14.95 -11.30
N ALA A 12 12.74 -13.76 -10.92
CA ALA A 12 12.63 -12.52 -11.68
C ALA A 12 13.99 -12.03 -12.15
N ASN A 13 14.15 -11.87 -13.45
CA ASN A 13 15.37 -11.39 -14.09
C ASN A 13 15.12 -10.02 -14.72
N PHE A 14 15.62 -8.98 -14.07
CA PHE A 14 15.48 -7.61 -14.54
C PHE A 14 16.44 -7.34 -15.71
N SER A 15 15.94 -6.64 -16.75
CA SER A 15 16.74 -6.23 -17.89
C SER A 15 17.85 -5.26 -17.48
N SER A 16 18.93 -5.20 -18.24
CA SER A 16 20.08 -4.33 -17.94
C SER A 16 19.74 -2.84 -17.93
N ASP A 17 18.70 -2.43 -18.66
CA ASP A 17 18.17 -1.07 -18.74
C ASP A 17 17.03 -0.81 -17.75
N LEU A 18 16.63 -1.85 -16.99
CA LEU A 18 15.54 -1.82 -16.00
C LEU A 18 14.17 -1.44 -16.55
N THR A 19 13.93 -1.61 -17.84
CA THR A 19 12.61 -1.32 -18.45
C THR A 19 11.64 -2.48 -18.34
N SER A 20 12.14 -3.68 -18.02
CA SER A 20 11.31 -4.90 -17.93
C SER A 20 11.94 -5.95 -17.03
N THR A 21 11.14 -6.97 -16.72
CA THR A 21 11.60 -8.19 -16.06
C THR A 21 10.99 -9.42 -16.71
N GLU A 22 11.79 -10.49 -16.87
CA GLU A 22 11.33 -11.82 -17.23
C GLU A 22 11.10 -12.62 -15.95
N ILE A 23 9.93 -13.23 -15.83
CA ILE A 23 9.52 -13.95 -14.62
C ILE A 23 9.15 -15.39 -14.96
N LYS A 24 9.69 -16.32 -14.16
CA LYS A 24 9.22 -17.69 -14.05
C LYS A 24 8.59 -17.84 -12.67
N GLN A 25 7.35 -18.24 -12.63
CA GLN A 25 6.59 -18.36 -11.41
C GLN A 25 5.90 -19.71 -11.32
N THR A 26 6.05 -20.39 -10.19
CA THR A 26 5.20 -21.51 -9.79
C THR A 26 4.29 -21.02 -8.68
N ALA A 27 2.99 -21.25 -8.81
CA ALA A 27 1.97 -20.82 -7.87
C ALA A 27 1.11 -22.02 -7.46
N VAL A 28 0.92 -22.23 -6.16
CA VAL A 28 0.04 -23.25 -5.61
C VAL A 28 -1.17 -22.59 -4.98
N PHE A 29 -2.35 -22.91 -5.49
CA PHE A 29 -3.64 -22.47 -4.95
C PHE A 29 -4.32 -23.63 -4.23
N THR A 30 -4.84 -23.37 -3.04
CA THR A 30 -5.66 -24.32 -2.28
C THR A 30 -7.08 -23.80 -2.16
N ASN A 31 -8.05 -24.61 -2.57
CA ASN A 31 -9.46 -24.27 -2.44
C ASN A 31 -9.90 -24.37 -0.97
N SER A 32 -9.96 -23.27 -0.27
CA SER A 32 -10.43 -23.19 1.12
C SER A 32 -11.97 -23.02 1.24
N THR A 33 -12.69 -23.02 0.12
CA THR A 33 -14.15 -22.92 0.10
C THR A 33 -14.83 -24.28 0.16
N SER A 34 -16.08 -24.33 0.57
CA SER A 34 -16.89 -25.55 0.57
C SER A 34 -17.38 -25.98 -0.83
N ASN A 35 -17.18 -25.14 -1.85
CA ASN A 35 -17.63 -25.39 -3.20
C ASN A 35 -16.49 -25.89 -4.09
N SER A 36 -16.80 -26.76 -5.06
CA SER A 36 -15.84 -27.10 -6.12
C SER A 36 -15.66 -25.93 -7.08
N LEU A 37 -14.42 -25.69 -7.53
CA LEU A 37 -14.05 -24.57 -8.40
C LEU A 37 -13.65 -25.09 -9.79
N GLY A 38 -14.42 -24.76 -10.82
CA GLY A 38 -14.07 -25.02 -12.23
C GLY A 38 -13.17 -23.94 -12.84
N LYS A 39 -13.05 -22.80 -12.15
CA LYS A 39 -12.25 -21.65 -12.57
C LYS A 39 -11.52 -21.06 -11.39
N ILE A 40 -10.32 -20.53 -11.65
CA ILE A 40 -9.56 -19.70 -10.71
C ILE A 40 -9.13 -18.40 -11.40
N TYR A 41 -8.85 -17.37 -10.62
CA TYR A 41 -8.51 -16.06 -11.15
C TYR A 41 -7.17 -15.58 -10.63
N LEU A 42 -6.41 -14.92 -11.53
CA LEU A 42 -5.16 -14.26 -11.19
C LEU A 42 -5.30 -12.75 -11.37
N ASN A 43 -4.77 -12.01 -10.41
CA ASN A 43 -4.54 -10.58 -10.54
C ASN A 43 -3.25 -10.34 -11.34
N ASP A 44 -3.33 -9.51 -12.36
CA ASP A 44 -2.21 -9.03 -13.17
C ASP A 44 -2.26 -7.51 -13.24
N TRP A 45 -2.09 -6.86 -12.10
CA TRP A 45 -2.24 -5.42 -11.98
C TRP A 45 -1.17 -4.62 -12.74
N SER A 46 -0.04 -5.23 -13.09
CA SER A 46 0.93 -4.65 -14.03
C SER A 46 0.33 -4.42 -15.42
N HIS A 47 -0.64 -5.24 -15.82
CA HIS A 47 -1.32 -5.11 -17.12
C HIS A 47 -2.37 -3.98 -17.15
N ALA A 48 -2.75 -3.42 -16.00
CA ALA A 48 -3.66 -2.26 -15.95
C ALA A 48 -3.14 -1.05 -16.74
N PHE A 49 -1.83 -0.96 -16.95
CA PHE A 49 -1.18 0.11 -17.70
C PHE A 49 -1.08 -0.14 -19.22
N SER A 50 -1.62 -1.25 -19.74
CA SER A 50 -1.37 -1.71 -21.10
C SER A 50 -2.07 -0.89 -22.19
N ASP A 51 -3.23 -0.33 -21.93
CA ASP A 51 -4.06 0.35 -22.91
C ASP A 51 -4.82 1.52 -22.30
N THR A 52 -5.25 2.47 -23.15
CA THR A 52 -6.08 3.63 -22.77
C THR A 52 -7.54 3.29 -22.48
N LYS A 53 -7.94 2.02 -22.63
CA LYS A 53 -9.30 1.52 -22.35
C LYS A 53 -9.38 0.65 -21.11
N THR A 54 -8.28 0.48 -20.38
CA THR A 54 -8.28 -0.27 -19.13
C THR A 54 -9.09 0.45 -18.05
N PRO A 55 -9.58 -0.25 -17.01
CA PRO A 55 -10.24 0.40 -15.88
C PRO A 55 -9.40 1.53 -15.25
N LEU A 56 -8.09 1.34 -15.11
CA LEU A 56 -7.16 2.36 -14.62
C LEU A 56 -7.15 3.62 -15.51
N ALA A 57 -7.07 3.43 -16.83
CA ALA A 57 -7.06 4.53 -17.78
C ALA A 57 -8.37 5.32 -17.76
N ASN A 58 -9.51 4.61 -17.63
CA ASN A 58 -10.83 5.23 -17.50
C ASN A 58 -10.95 6.01 -16.20
N HIS A 59 -10.49 5.44 -15.09
CA HIS A 59 -10.49 6.11 -13.79
C HIS A 59 -9.67 7.41 -13.81
N PHE A 60 -8.48 7.41 -14.44
CA PHE A 60 -7.73 8.65 -14.64
C PHE A 60 -8.51 9.69 -15.44
N ALA A 61 -9.24 9.29 -16.47
CA ALA A 61 -10.05 10.22 -17.27
C ALA A 61 -11.23 10.78 -16.48
N GLU A 62 -11.89 9.96 -15.64
CA GLU A 62 -12.94 10.38 -14.71
C GLU A 62 -12.44 11.41 -13.70
N GLU A 63 -11.18 11.29 -13.27
CA GLU A 63 -10.50 12.26 -12.41
C GLU A 63 -9.89 13.45 -13.16
N TYR A 64 -10.20 13.61 -14.44
CA TYR A 64 -9.65 14.67 -15.32
C TYR A 64 -8.13 14.62 -15.46
N SER A 65 -7.50 13.48 -15.24
CA SER A 65 -6.07 13.25 -15.41
C SER A 65 -5.77 12.59 -16.76
N PHE A 66 -5.51 13.38 -17.79
CA PHE A 66 -5.30 12.89 -19.16
C PHE A 66 -3.86 12.55 -19.51
N ARG A 67 -2.95 12.59 -18.54
CA ARG A 67 -1.52 12.28 -18.80
C ARG A 67 -1.34 10.89 -19.38
N PHE A 68 -2.06 9.90 -18.86
CA PHE A 68 -1.97 8.51 -19.32
C PHE A 68 -2.51 8.32 -20.74
N GLN A 69 -3.66 8.93 -21.07
CA GLN A 69 -4.26 8.84 -22.40
C GLN A 69 -3.37 9.48 -23.49
N ARG A 70 -2.64 10.54 -23.14
CA ARG A 70 -1.76 11.27 -24.04
C ARG A 70 -0.34 10.70 -24.15
N ALA A 71 -0.01 9.72 -23.30
CA ALA A 71 1.31 9.12 -23.27
C ALA A 71 1.53 8.17 -24.45
N ASP A 72 2.76 8.09 -24.91
CA ASP A 72 3.17 7.11 -25.91
C ASP A 72 3.05 5.67 -25.37
N ALA A 73 2.82 4.71 -26.26
CA ALA A 73 2.73 3.30 -25.89
C ALA A 73 3.99 2.79 -25.17
N SER A 74 5.16 3.31 -25.50
CA SER A 74 6.45 2.97 -24.86
C SER A 74 6.54 3.41 -23.39
N SER A 75 5.72 4.39 -22.96
CA SER A 75 5.64 4.84 -21.57
C SER A 75 4.65 4.05 -20.73
N ARG A 76 3.86 3.18 -21.35
CA ARG A 76 2.89 2.31 -20.68
C ARG A 76 3.53 0.99 -20.32
N GLY A 77 2.98 0.34 -19.28
CA GLY A 77 3.41 -0.98 -18.85
C GLY A 77 2.44 -2.07 -19.30
N ALA A 78 2.96 -3.28 -19.46
CA ALA A 78 2.12 -4.42 -19.80
C ALA A 78 2.74 -5.74 -19.36
N THR A 79 1.91 -6.75 -19.14
CA THR A 79 2.33 -8.13 -18.98
C THR A 79 2.10 -8.92 -20.27
N SER A 80 3.13 -9.58 -20.75
CA SER A 80 3.08 -10.52 -21.89
C SER A 80 3.25 -11.94 -21.36
N ILE A 81 2.18 -12.72 -21.37
CA ILE A 81 2.20 -14.12 -20.90
C ILE A 81 2.69 -15.01 -22.04
N HIS A 82 3.75 -15.76 -21.78
CA HIS A 82 4.30 -16.72 -22.74
C HIS A 82 3.58 -18.06 -22.65
N LYS A 83 3.37 -18.57 -21.44
CA LYS A 83 2.66 -19.84 -21.20
C LYS A 83 2.16 -19.95 -19.76
N ILE A 84 1.07 -20.69 -19.62
CA ILE A 84 0.50 -21.14 -18.34
C ILE A 84 0.29 -22.66 -18.46
N LEU A 85 0.92 -23.40 -17.56
CA LEU A 85 0.94 -24.87 -17.59
C LEU A 85 0.47 -25.42 -16.23
N ASP A 86 -0.16 -26.58 -16.24
CA ASP A 86 -0.42 -27.37 -15.05
C ASP A 86 0.85 -28.12 -14.56
N SER A 87 0.74 -28.84 -13.46
CA SER A 87 1.84 -29.63 -12.88
C SER A 87 2.36 -30.75 -13.80
N GLN A 88 1.60 -31.15 -14.83
CA GLN A 88 2.01 -32.14 -15.83
C GLN A 88 2.62 -31.48 -17.09
N GLY A 89 2.75 -30.14 -17.10
CA GLY A 89 3.25 -29.38 -18.24
C GLY A 89 2.24 -29.20 -19.38
N LYS A 90 0.94 -29.46 -19.16
CA LYS A 90 -0.12 -29.22 -20.14
C LYS A 90 -0.57 -27.78 -20.11
N PRO A 91 -0.85 -27.14 -21.27
CA PRO A 91 -1.37 -25.78 -21.30
C PRO A 91 -2.74 -25.67 -20.63
N ILE A 92 -2.88 -24.70 -19.73
CA ILE A 92 -4.17 -24.30 -19.14
C ILE A 92 -4.80 -23.24 -20.03
N ARG A 93 -6.11 -23.41 -20.33
CA ARG A 93 -6.86 -22.39 -21.06
C ARG A 93 -7.03 -21.14 -20.19
N TRP A 94 -6.75 -19.99 -20.75
CA TRP A 94 -6.88 -18.73 -20.04
C TRP A 94 -7.35 -17.61 -20.94
N LYS A 95 -7.94 -16.59 -20.32
CA LYS A 95 -8.30 -15.34 -20.98
C LYS A 95 -8.28 -14.18 -20.00
N ARG A 96 -8.10 -12.97 -20.48
CA ARG A 96 -8.36 -11.75 -19.70
C ARG A 96 -9.86 -11.45 -19.69
N LEU A 97 -10.36 -10.95 -18.55
CA LEU A 97 -11.76 -10.51 -18.48
C LEU A 97 -11.98 -9.29 -19.37
N LYS A 98 -13.10 -9.26 -20.10
CA LYS A 98 -13.38 -8.24 -21.12
C LYS A 98 -13.32 -6.81 -20.60
N ASN A 99 -13.81 -6.58 -19.38
CA ASN A 99 -13.89 -5.23 -18.78
C ASN A 99 -12.86 -5.03 -17.65
N GLN A 100 -12.00 -6.01 -17.39
CA GLN A 100 -10.96 -6.03 -16.34
C GLN A 100 -9.73 -6.72 -16.92
N HIS A 101 -9.00 -6.00 -17.79
CA HIS A 101 -7.87 -6.56 -18.55
C HIS A 101 -6.71 -7.01 -17.65
N ASP A 102 -6.69 -6.56 -16.42
CA ASP A 102 -5.73 -6.90 -15.37
C ASP A 102 -6.19 -8.08 -14.48
N ILE A 103 -7.26 -8.79 -14.88
CA ILE A 103 -7.71 -10.04 -14.27
C ILE A 103 -7.68 -11.16 -15.32
N ILE A 104 -7.05 -12.28 -14.95
CA ILE A 104 -6.94 -13.47 -15.79
C ILE A 104 -7.83 -14.57 -15.23
N GLU A 105 -8.72 -15.11 -16.04
CA GLU A 105 -9.50 -16.32 -15.76
C GLU A 105 -8.76 -17.53 -16.29
N LEU A 106 -8.54 -18.53 -15.44
CA LEU A 106 -8.02 -19.86 -15.79
C LEU A 106 -9.16 -20.87 -15.73
N GLU A 107 -9.29 -21.67 -16.77
CA GLU A 107 -10.30 -22.72 -16.88
C GLU A 107 -9.65 -24.07 -16.53
N LEU A 108 -10.10 -24.68 -15.43
CA LEU A 108 -9.53 -25.93 -14.95
C LEU A 108 -10.06 -27.12 -15.78
N ALA A 109 -9.20 -28.10 -16.06
CA ALA A 109 -9.61 -29.33 -16.76
C ALA A 109 -10.56 -30.18 -15.91
N GLU A 110 -10.37 -30.16 -14.60
CA GLU A 110 -11.21 -30.81 -13.59
C GLU A 110 -11.52 -29.82 -12.47
N GLU A 111 -12.71 -29.96 -11.87
CA GLU A 111 -13.10 -29.11 -10.76
C GLU A 111 -12.19 -29.33 -9.53
N LEU A 112 -11.69 -28.26 -8.95
CA LEU A 112 -10.88 -28.28 -7.75
C LEU A 112 -11.80 -28.38 -6.52
N LYS A 113 -11.84 -29.54 -5.88
CA LYS A 113 -12.66 -29.82 -4.71
C LYS A 113 -12.19 -29.03 -3.49
N GLU A 114 -13.05 -28.96 -2.46
CA GLU A 114 -12.68 -28.41 -1.15
C GLU A 114 -11.38 -29.04 -0.62
N ASN A 115 -10.49 -28.22 -0.09
CA ASN A 115 -9.16 -28.56 0.43
C ASN A 115 -8.19 -29.21 -0.59
N ALA A 116 -8.57 -29.29 -1.86
CA ALA A 116 -7.65 -29.69 -2.91
C ALA A 116 -6.77 -28.51 -3.37
N SER A 117 -5.56 -28.82 -3.84
CA SER A 117 -4.61 -27.82 -4.33
C SER A 117 -4.29 -28.06 -5.80
N ILE A 118 -3.98 -26.98 -6.50
CA ILE A 118 -3.48 -26.99 -7.87
C ILE A 118 -2.18 -26.21 -7.97
N GLU A 119 -1.19 -26.79 -8.63
CA GLU A 119 0.07 -26.12 -8.97
C GLU A 119 0.02 -25.65 -10.42
N ILE A 120 0.46 -24.41 -10.64
CA ILE A 120 0.48 -23.74 -11.94
C ILE A 120 1.85 -23.15 -12.18
N SER A 121 2.45 -23.43 -13.33
CA SER A 121 3.69 -22.83 -13.78
C SER A 121 3.40 -21.76 -14.84
N ILE A 122 3.90 -20.54 -14.62
CA ILE A 122 3.67 -19.38 -15.48
C ILE A 122 5.02 -18.79 -15.90
N SER A 123 5.18 -18.48 -17.18
CA SER A 123 6.30 -17.66 -17.65
C SER A 123 5.77 -16.46 -18.41
N TYR A 124 6.31 -15.28 -18.08
CA TYR A 124 5.82 -14.02 -18.59
C TYR A 124 6.87 -12.92 -18.48
N LYS A 125 6.66 -11.85 -19.23
CA LYS A 125 7.44 -10.63 -19.19
C LYS A 125 6.56 -9.48 -18.72
N ILE A 126 7.10 -8.64 -17.83
CA ILE A 126 6.49 -7.36 -17.47
C ILE A 126 7.35 -6.22 -18.02
N SER A 127 6.74 -5.35 -18.80
CA SER A 127 7.30 -4.04 -19.16
C SER A 127 6.75 -3.00 -18.18
N PHE A 128 7.64 -2.17 -17.60
CA PHE A 128 7.24 -1.23 -16.57
C PHE A 128 6.67 0.05 -17.15
N PRO A 129 5.60 0.60 -16.54
CA PRO A 129 5.10 1.92 -16.89
C PRO A 129 6.06 3.03 -16.42
N SER A 130 5.90 4.22 -16.94
CA SER A 130 6.51 5.41 -16.35
C SER A 130 5.93 5.68 -14.95
N ASP A 131 6.78 6.01 -13.97
CA ASP A 131 6.41 6.41 -12.62
C ASP A 131 5.53 7.67 -12.58
N LYS A 132 5.53 8.47 -13.66
CA LYS A 132 4.72 9.69 -13.78
C LYS A 132 3.21 9.46 -13.70
N PHE A 133 2.74 8.21 -13.86
CA PHE A 133 1.30 7.91 -13.79
C PHE A 133 0.81 7.70 -12.36
N THR A 134 1.55 6.92 -11.58
CA THR A 134 1.12 6.48 -10.25
C THR A 134 2.21 6.60 -9.18
N GLY A 135 3.41 7.05 -9.56
CA GLY A 135 4.61 6.99 -8.74
C GLY A 135 5.30 5.63 -8.79
N PHE A 136 4.59 4.55 -9.15
CA PHE A 136 5.17 3.23 -9.39
C PHE A 136 5.51 3.03 -10.87
N GLY A 137 6.64 2.37 -11.14
CA GLY A 137 7.18 2.13 -12.47
C GLY A 137 8.64 2.53 -12.56
N ILE A 138 9.07 2.92 -13.76
CA ILE A 138 10.43 3.40 -14.04
C ILE A 138 10.47 4.92 -14.13
N SER A 139 11.40 5.53 -13.40
CA SER A 139 11.66 6.97 -13.42
C SER A 139 12.60 7.38 -14.56
N ASP A 140 12.61 8.67 -14.90
CA ASP A 140 13.58 9.25 -15.85
C ASP A 140 15.04 8.99 -15.42
N LYS A 141 15.30 8.81 -14.13
CA LYS A 141 16.63 8.50 -13.56
C LYS A 141 16.98 7.01 -13.57
N LYS A 142 16.15 6.20 -14.21
CA LYS A 142 16.30 4.74 -14.23
C LYS A 142 16.23 4.07 -12.86
N ASN A 143 15.54 4.66 -11.89
CA ASN A 143 15.11 3.98 -10.68
C ASN A 143 13.77 3.28 -10.95
N VAL A 144 13.55 2.14 -10.32
CA VAL A 144 12.31 1.36 -10.48
C VAL A 144 11.68 1.21 -9.12
N HIS A 145 10.39 1.55 -9.02
CA HIS A 145 9.57 1.40 -7.83
C HIS A 145 8.37 0.51 -8.17
N LEU A 146 8.30 -0.68 -7.57
CA LEU A 146 7.26 -1.65 -7.89
C LEU A 146 6.58 -2.13 -6.60
N SER A 147 5.28 -2.27 -6.69
CA SER A 147 4.46 -2.97 -5.71
C SER A 147 3.89 -4.22 -6.39
N PHE A 148 2.86 -4.62 -6.57
CA PHE A 148 2.26 -5.81 -7.18
C PHE A 148 2.82 -6.16 -8.59
N TRP A 149 4.11 -6.52 -8.67
CA TRP A 149 4.87 -6.75 -9.90
C TRP A 149 4.94 -8.22 -10.35
N TYR A 150 4.14 -9.09 -9.75
CA TYR A 150 4.00 -10.50 -10.11
C TYR A 150 2.52 -10.89 -10.06
N LEU A 151 2.18 -12.04 -10.63
CA LEU A 151 0.81 -12.54 -10.63
C LEU A 151 0.44 -13.12 -9.26
N THR A 152 -0.76 -12.82 -8.77
CA THR A 152 -1.28 -13.39 -7.52
C THR A 152 -2.66 -13.99 -7.75
N PHE A 153 -3.04 -15.00 -6.97
CA PHE A 153 -4.43 -15.44 -6.98
C PHE A 153 -5.34 -14.33 -6.46
N ALA A 154 -6.49 -14.16 -7.08
CA ALA A 154 -7.54 -13.33 -6.53
C ALA A 154 -8.03 -13.93 -5.21
N GLY A 155 -8.37 -13.07 -4.26
CA GLY A 155 -8.98 -13.51 -3.00
C GLY A 155 -10.37 -14.11 -3.25
N ILE A 156 -10.80 -14.99 -2.36
CA ILE A 156 -12.15 -15.55 -2.38
C ILE A 156 -12.78 -15.47 -1.00
N ASN A 157 -14.03 -15.00 -0.93
CA ASN A 157 -14.80 -14.90 0.30
C ASN A 157 -16.20 -15.54 0.12
N LYS A 158 -17.07 -15.39 1.11
CA LYS A 158 -18.44 -15.94 1.08
C LYS A 158 -19.31 -15.39 -0.07
N GLU A 159 -18.97 -14.22 -0.60
CA GLU A 159 -19.67 -13.58 -1.74
C GLU A 159 -19.11 -14.05 -3.08
N GLY A 160 -17.95 -14.71 -3.11
CA GLY A 160 -17.26 -15.20 -4.29
C GLY A 160 -15.85 -14.62 -4.46
N TRP A 161 -15.37 -14.57 -5.69
CA TRP A 161 -14.06 -14.05 -6.03
C TRP A 161 -13.98 -12.52 -5.90
N ILE A 162 -12.90 -12.02 -5.30
CA ILE A 162 -12.59 -10.60 -5.22
C ILE A 162 -11.82 -10.22 -6.49
N LEU A 163 -12.53 -9.64 -7.44
CA LEU A 163 -12.00 -9.30 -8.78
C LEU A 163 -11.87 -7.78 -8.92
N ASP A 164 -10.90 -7.20 -8.23
CA ASP A 164 -10.67 -5.76 -8.20
C ASP A 164 -9.60 -5.34 -9.20
N SER A 165 -9.99 -4.57 -10.21
CA SER A 165 -9.04 -3.92 -11.10
C SER A 165 -8.22 -2.85 -10.37
N HIS A 166 -6.99 -2.66 -10.81
CA HIS A 166 -6.11 -1.59 -10.33
C HIS A 166 -6.63 -0.23 -10.79
N LEU A 167 -7.07 0.61 -9.84
CA LEU A 167 -7.56 1.97 -10.07
C LEU A 167 -6.68 3.07 -9.46
N ASN A 168 -5.48 2.72 -8.96
CA ASN A 168 -4.58 3.63 -8.23
C ASN A 168 -5.18 4.17 -6.91
N LEU A 169 -6.02 3.39 -6.26
CA LEU A 169 -6.70 3.77 -5.03
C LEU A 169 -6.02 3.26 -3.75
N ASP A 170 -4.91 2.49 -3.87
CA ASP A 170 -4.22 1.78 -2.78
C ASP A 170 -5.16 0.85 -2.00
N ASP A 171 -6.05 0.18 -2.70
CA ASP A 171 -7.13 -0.64 -2.16
C ASP A 171 -7.11 -2.09 -2.70
N LEU A 172 -6.00 -2.49 -3.33
CA LEU A 172 -5.84 -3.82 -3.90
C LEU A 172 -5.76 -4.88 -2.79
N TYR A 173 -6.57 -5.91 -2.93
CA TYR A 173 -6.64 -6.99 -1.97
C TYR A 173 -5.78 -8.18 -2.37
N VAL A 174 -4.92 -8.62 -1.49
CA VAL A 174 -4.15 -9.87 -1.59
C VAL A 174 -4.18 -10.61 -0.26
N GLU A 175 -4.15 -11.92 -0.33
CA GLU A 175 -4.07 -12.78 0.85
C GLU A 175 -2.63 -12.95 1.32
N LEU A 176 -2.48 -13.21 2.62
CA LEU A 176 -1.21 -13.66 3.17
C LEU A 176 -0.79 -14.94 2.46
N SER A 177 0.43 -14.99 1.97
CA SER A 177 0.94 -16.10 1.16
C SER A 177 2.38 -16.43 1.54
N GLN A 178 2.81 -17.65 1.23
CA GLN A 178 4.19 -18.09 1.36
C GLN A 178 4.94 -17.75 0.07
N PHE A 179 6.07 -17.07 0.19
CA PHE A 179 6.91 -16.69 -0.95
C PHE A 179 8.30 -17.30 -0.82
N ASP A 180 8.80 -17.86 -1.94
CA ASP A 180 10.21 -18.14 -2.21
C ASP A 180 10.61 -17.32 -3.44
N VAL A 181 11.48 -16.32 -3.26
CA VAL A 181 11.74 -15.33 -4.31
C VAL A 181 13.22 -15.22 -4.60
N LYS A 182 13.54 -15.25 -5.90
CA LYS A 182 14.87 -14.97 -6.44
C LYS A 182 14.79 -13.82 -7.40
N ILE A 183 15.64 -12.80 -7.21
CA ILE A 183 15.71 -11.62 -8.06
C ILE A 183 17.14 -11.43 -8.54
N SER A 184 17.30 -11.13 -9.83
CA SER A 184 18.59 -10.68 -10.39
C SER A 184 18.43 -9.25 -10.95
N ILE A 185 19.33 -8.35 -10.56
CA ILE A 185 19.39 -6.97 -11.02
C ILE A 185 20.82 -6.60 -11.46
N PRO A 186 20.99 -5.56 -12.32
CA PRO A 186 22.31 -5.02 -12.63
C PRO A 186 23.05 -4.54 -11.37
N ASN A 187 24.34 -4.82 -11.25
CA ASN A 187 25.15 -4.45 -10.09
C ASN A 187 25.38 -2.93 -9.91
N THR A 188 24.95 -2.13 -10.89
CA THR A 188 24.94 -0.67 -10.81
C THR A 188 23.84 -0.09 -9.94
N HIS A 189 22.93 -0.95 -9.44
CA HIS A 189 21.78 -0.58 -8.63
C HIS A 189 21.73 -1.39 -7.35
N SER A 190 21.03 -0.85 -6.35
CA SER A 190 20.72 -1.52 -5.09
C SER A 190 19.24 -1.86 -5.02
N LEU A 191 18.91 -3.01 -4.43
CA LEU A 191 17.55 -3.41 -4.12
C LEU A 191 17.23 -2.98 -2.68
N VAL A 192 16.13 -2.24 -2.52
CA VAL A 192 15.58 -1.85 -1.21
C VAL A 192 14.19 -2.43 -1.07
N THR A 193 13.95 -3.13 0.03
CA THR A 193 12.69 -3.83 0.34
C THR A 193 12.68 -4.24 1.81
N ASP A 194 11.53 -4.55 2.36
CA ASP A 194 11.39 -5.18 3.69
C ASP A 194 11.35 -6.72 3.63
N PHE A 195 11.39 -7.29 2.44
CA PHE A 195 11.48 -8.75 2.30
C PHE A 195 12.88 -9.26 2.72
N PRO A 196 13.00 -10.38 3.46
CA PRO A 196 14.25 -10.85 4.06
C PRO A 196 15.21 -11.51 3.05
N PHE A 197 15.65 -10.76 2.05
CA PHE A 197 16.60 -11.26 1.06
C PHE A 197 18.02 -11.42 1.61
N LYS A 198 18.66 -12.51 1.18
CA LYS A 198 20.11 -12.70 1.23
C LYS A 198 20.69 -12.29 -0.11
N LYS A 199 21.73 -11.43 -0.08
CA LYS A 199 22.39 -10.93 -1.29
C LYS A 199 23.63 -11.78 -1.60
N SER A 200 23.82 -12.09 -2.87
CA SER A 200 25.06 -12.61 -3.44
C SER A 200 25.42 -11.84 -4.72
N ASN A 201 26.68 -11.88 -5.11
CA ASN A 201 27.18 -11.16 -6.28
C ASN A 201 27.84 -12.14 -7.24
N PHE A 202 27.57 -11.98 -8.53
CA PHE A 202 28.24 -12.74 -9.56
C PHE A 202 28.41 -11.88 -10.82
N ALA A 203 29.66 -11.68 -11.24
CA ALA A 203 29.99 -10.81 -12.36
C ALA A 203 29.34 -9.41 -12.23
N ASN A 204 28.55 -9.00 -13.23
CA ASN A 204 27.88 -7.70 -13.29
C ASN A 204 26.44 -7.74 -12.74
N THR A 205 26.09 -8.74 -11.93
CA THR A 205 24.75 -8.96 -11.45
C THR A 205 24.70 -9.15 -9.94
N HIS A 206 23.76 -8.52 -9.29
CA HIS A 206 23.38 -8.82 -7.91
C HIS A 206 22.22 -9.81 -7.89
N PHE A 207 22.37 -10.86 -7.11
CA PHE A 207 21.34 -11.86 -6.87
C PHE A 207 20.80 -11.73 -5.45
N PHE A 208 19.50 -11.85 -5.32
CA PHE A 208 18.79 -11.82 -4.07
C PHE A 208 17.90 -13.05 -3.97
N SER A 209 17.94 -13.75 -2.84
CA SER A 209 17.05 -14.87 -2.57
C SER A 209 16.50 -14.79 -1.16
N GLY A 210 15.23 -15.15 -0.97
CA GLY A 210 14.61 -15.14 0.34
C GLY A 210 13.27 -15.87 0.35
N THR A 211 12.89 -16.31 1.55
CA THR A 211 11.62 -17.01 1.79
C THR A 211 10.93 -16.36 2.98
N ALA A 212 9.65 -16.01 2.84
CA ALA A 212 8.87 -15.42 3.92
C ALA A 212 7.36 -15.48 3.63
N GLN A 213 6.56 -15.39 4.69
CA GLN A 213 5.14 -15.13 4.57
C GLN A 213 4.91 -13.61 4.48
N ARG A 214 4.24 -13.17 3.42
CA ARG A 214 3.89 -11.76 3.17
C ARG A 214 2.56 -11.66 2.42
N LYS A 215 1.94 -10.50 2.46
CA LYS A 215 0.83 -10.18 1.56
C LYS A 215 1.34 -9.71 0.19
N HIS A 216 2.37 -8.88 0.18
CA HIS A 216 3.02 -8.42 -1.05
C HIS A 216 4.50 -8.10 -0.80
N ILE A 217 5.26 -7.89 -1.87
CA ILE A 217 6.70 -7.65 -1.83
C ILE A 217 6.99 -6.35 -2.59
N PRO A 218 7.01 -5.18 -1.92
CA PRO A 218 7.41 -3.94 -2.55
C PRO A 218 8.92 -3.94 -2.76
N ILE A 219 9.35 -3.46 -3.93
CA ILE A 219 10.78 -3.34 -4.27
C ILE A 219 11.10 -1.99 -4.87
N HIS A 220 12.25 -1.45 -4.49
CA HIS A 220 12.84 -0.25 -5.06
C HIS A 220 14.23 -0.60 -5.56
N ILE A 221 14.47 -0.49 -6.87
CA ILE A 221 15.76 -0.70 -7.51
C ILE A 221 16.32 0.68 -7.82
N VAL A 222 17.34 1.11 -7.08
CA VAL A 222 17.81 2.49 -7.10
C VAL A 222 19.32 2.57 -7.31
N LYS A 223 19.78 3.53 -8.11
CA LYS A 223 21.20 3.73 -8.39
C LYS A 223 21.90 4.39 -7.18
N ASN A 224 21.31 5.46 -6.66
CA ASN A 224 21.81 6.20 -5.51
C ASN A 224 20.73 6.18 -4.44
N SER A 225 20.81 5.21 -3.52
CA SER A 225 19.80 5.03 -2.48
C SER A 225 19.82 6.21 -1.52
N LYS A 226 18.64 6.81 -1.29
CA LYS A 226 18.38 7.77 -0.23
C LYS A 226 17.78 7.09 1.01
N PHE A 227 17.48 5.81 0.91
CA PHE A 227 16.91 5.07 2.04
C PHE A 227 17.93 4.94 3.17
N LYS A 228 17.48 5.27 4.37
CA LYS A 228 18.20 5.09 5.63
C LYS A 228 17.54 3.94 6.40
N SER A 229 18.35 3.24 7.20
CA SER A 229 17.87 2.14 8.05
C SER A 229 18.06 2.48 9.50
N PHE A 230 17.00 2.40 10.29
CA PHE A 230 16.97 2.67 11.71
C PHE A 230 16.63 1.40 12.47
N ALA A 231 17.61 0.81 13.13
CA ALA A 231 17.44 -0.39 13.94
C ALA A 231 16.73 -0.05 15.26
N LEU A 232 15.62 -0.72 15.53
CA LEU A 232 14.88 -0.71 16.79
C LEU A 232 14.93 -2.11 17.41
N PRO A 233 14.52 -2.28 18.68
CA PRO A 233 14.61 -3.58 19.36
C PRO A 233 13.88 -4.72 18.66
N SER A 234 12.68 -4.48 18.08
CA SER A 234 11.84 -5.50 17.45
C SER A 234 11.82 -5.43 15.92
N THR A 235 12.17 -4.29 15.31
CA THR A 235 12.10 -4.11 13.86
C THR A 235 13.11 -3.08 13.35
N THR A 236 13.49 -3.16 12.08
CA THR A 236 14.29 -2.14 11.40
C THR A 236 13.39 -1.33 10.47
N ILE A 237 13.33 -0.02 10.68
CA ILE A 237 12.61 0.90 9.78
C ILE A 237 13.54 1.33 8.66
N ILE A 238 13.10 1.12 7.42
CA ILE A 238 13.82 1.52 6.20
C ILE A 238 13.00 2.63 5.54
N THR A 239 13.57 3.84 5.38
CA THR A 239 12.82 4.97 4.83
C THR A 239 13.69 5.94 4.05
N ASP A 240 13.12 6.55 3.01
CA ASP A 240 13.65 7.70 2.28
C ASP A 240 12.80 8.96 2.49
N LEU A 241 11.90 8.95 3.46
CA LEU A 241 11.19 10.16 3.88
C LEU A 241 12.23 11.24 4.24
N SER A 242 12.12 12.39 3.61
CA SER A 242 13.07 13.49 3.79
C SER A 242 13.09 13.93 5.24
N ASN A 243 14.27 13.85 5.83
CA ASN A 243 14.58 14.46 7.11
C ASN A 243 15.88 15.22 6.97
N ASP A 244 15.81 16.53 7.04
CA ASP A 244 16.98 17.41 6.98
C ASP A 244 17.72 17.50 8.32
N SER A 245 17.19 16.85 9.35
CA SER A 245 17.80 16.73 10.66
C SER A 245 18.98 15.73 10.63
N SER A 246 19.82 15.78 11.63
CA SER A 246 20.88 14.78 11.81
C SER A 246 20.29 13.38 11.98
N ASP A 247 21.07 12.34 11.66
CA ASP A 247 20.62 10.93 11.81
C ASP A 247 20.22 10.61 13.26
N VAL A 248 20.76 11.30 14.24
CA VAL A 248 20.38 11.15 15.66
C VAL A 248 18.95 11.62 15.89
N ILE A 249 18.59 12.82 15.42
CA ILE A 249 17.24 13.36 15.54
C ILE A 249 16.24 12.48 14.77
N ALA A 250 16.63 12.01 13.58
CA ALA A 250 15.81 11.09 12.80
C ALA A 250 15.54 9.77 13.55
N LEU A 251 16.56 9.19 14.19
CA LEU A 251 16.41 7.99 14.99
C LEU A 251 15.50 8.21 16.21
N GLU A 252 15.60 9.36 16.87
CA GLU A 252 14.70 9.71 17.99
C GLU A 252 13.25 9.80 17.53
N SER A 253 12.99 10.48 16.41
CA SER A 253 11.65 10.55 15.81
C SER A 253 11.10 9.18 15.44
N VAL A 254 11.92 8.33 14.81
CA VAL A 254 11.55 6.95 14.48
C VAL A 254 11.22 6.14 15.71
N ARG A 255 12.03 6.25 16.78
CA ARG A 255 11.75 5.57 18.06
C ARG A 255 10.44 6.03 18.68
N LYS A 256 10.24 7.33 18.75
CA LYS A 256 9.04 7.95 19.34
C LYS A 256 7.77 7.49 18.63
N VAL A 257 7.75 7.53 17.30
CA VAL A 257 6.60 7.07 16.50
C VAL A 257 6.37 5.56 16.66
N SER A 258 7.45 4.76 16.61
CA SER A 258 7.35 3.31 16.79
C SER A 258 6.85 2.93 18.18
N GLN A 259 7.34 3.57 19.24
CA GLN A 259 6.86 3.34 20.61
C GLN A 259 5.38 3.69 20.75
N PHE A 260 4.94 4.80 20.16
CA PHE A 260 3.54 5.17 20.16
C PHE A 260 2.68 4.08 19.49
N LEU A 261 3.05 3.61 18.29
CA LEU A 261 2.30 2.55 17.61
C LEU A 261 2.35 1.21 18.35
N ASN A 262 3.49 0.86 18.94
CA ASN A 262 3.62 -0.37 19.74
C ASN A 262 2.69 -0.37 20.95
N LEU A 263 2.47 0.79 21.57
CA LEU A 263 1.49 0.93 22.66
C LEU A 263 0.05 0.74 22.16
N LYS A 264 -0.26 1.16 20.92
CA LYS A 264 -1.63 1.11 20.37
C LYS A 264 -1.96 -0.22 19.66
N LEU A 265 -0.99 -0.89 19.05
CA LEU A 265 -1.18 -2.06 18.19
C LEU A 265 -0.31 -3.27 18.58
N GLY A 266 0.64 -3.11 19.51
CA GLY A 266 1.69 -4.09 19.75
C GLY A 266 2.86 -3.95 18.79
N ASP A 267 3.88 -4.80 18.97
CA ASP A 267 5.07 -4.78 18.13
C ASP A 267 4.74 -5.12 16.68
N TYR A 268 5.42 -4.44 15.73
CA TYR A 268 5.31 -4.80 14.32
C TYR A 268 5.88 -6.21 14.10
N PRO A 269 5.13 -7.11 13.45
CA PRO A 269 5.46 -8.55 13.49
C PRO A 269 6.57 -9.00 12.55
N PHE A 270 7.11 -8.09 11.72
CA PHE A 270 8.20 -8.42 10.81
C PHE A 270 9.49 -7.71 11.21
N GLU A 271 10.65 -8.33 10.90
CA GLU A 271 11.98 -7.79 11.20
C GLU A 271 12.28 -6.43 10.54
N LYS A 272 11.60 -6.15 9.42
CA LYS A 272 11.79 -4.92 8.64
C LYS A 272 10.47 -4.32 8.25
N LEU A 273 10.41 -3.00 8.21
CA LEU A 273 9.29 -2.23 7.68
C LEU A 273 9.82 -1.17 6.72
N LEU A 274 9.39 -1.25 5.46
CA LEU A 274 9.71 -0.27 4.44
C LEU A 274 8.66 0.84 4.41
N ILE A 275 9.14 2.08 4.51
CA ILE A 275 8.34 3.30 4.46
C ILE A 275 8.94 4.20 3.40
N ALA A 276 8.42 4.14 2.19
CA ALA A 276 8.92 4.93 1.09
C ALA A 276 8.22 6.30 1.02
N SER A 277 8.95 7.32 0.58
CA SER A 277 8.39 8.66 0.35
C SER A 277 7.19 8.62 -0.61
N ILE A 278 7.23 7.75 -1.60
CA ILE A 278 6.12 7.54 -2.54
C ILE A 278 4.82 7.10 -1.84
N ASP A 279 4.89 6.31 -0.75
CA ASP A 279 3.70 5.89 0.00
C ASP A 279 3.04 7.09 0.70
N TYR A 280 3.83 8.08 1.10
CA TYR A 280 3.34 9.31 1.71
C TYR A 280 2.88 10.34 0.66
N GLU A 281 3.67 10.54 -0.40
CA GLU A 281 3.45 11.56 -1.43
C GLU A 281 2.16 11.35 -2.23
N LYS A 282 1.72 10.11 -2.37
CA LYS A 282 0.44 9.79 -3.00
C LYS A 282 -0.76 10.41 -2.26
N ARG A 283 -0.70 10.47 -0.93
CA ARG A 283 -1.76 10.97 -0.07
C ARG A 283 -1.18 11.66 1.16
N PRO A 284 -0.56 12.83 0.99
CA PRO A 284 0.05 13.54 2.10
C PRO A 284 -1.01 14.02 3.11
N ILE A 285 -0.59 14.43 4.29
CA ILE A 285 -1.44 15.20 5.19
C ILE A 285 -1.65 16.56 4.53
N TYR A 286 -2.91 16.93 4.35
CA TYR A 286 -3.27 18.16 3.65
C TYR A 286 -2.58 19.39 4.26
N GLY A 287 -2.06 20.26 3.42
CA GLY A 287 -1.42 21.51 3.80
C GLY A 287 0.02 21.41 4.32
N LEU A 288 0.50 20.25 4.77
CA LEU A 288 1.84 20.15 5.37
C LEU A 288 3.00 20.29 4.36
N ASN A 289 2.83 19.77 3.15
CA ASN A 289 3.91 19.70 2.14
C ASN A 289 3.74 20.68 0.97
N GLU A 290 2.70 21.47 0.98
CA GLU A 290 2.36 22.35 -0.14
C GLU A 290 3.24 23.61 -0.22
N LEU A 291 3.87 23.98 0.91
CA LEU A 291 4.70 25.17 0.96
C LEU A 291 6.18 24.84 0.76
N PRO A 292 6.93 25.69 0.04
CA PRO A 292 8.38 25.58 -0.03
C PRO A 292 9.02 25.55 1.37
N LYS A 293 10.12 24.80 1.52
CA LYS A 293 10.77 24.57 2.82
C LYS A 293 11.02 25.85 3.62
N PHE A 294 11.50 26.92 2.97
CA PHE A 294 11.88 28.15 3.63
C PHE A 294 10.71 28.95 4.24
N ILE A 295 9.47 28.64 3.85
CA ILE A 295 8.25 29.26 4.39
C ILE A 295 7.34 28.26 5.11
N ARG A 296 7.75 27.02 5.29
CA ARG A 296 6.93 26.02 6.02
C ARG A 296 6.67 26.48 7.44
N PRO A 297 5.43 26.39 7.92
CA PRO A 297 5.07 26.88 9.24
C PRO A 297 5.39 25.89 10.38
N PHE A 298 5.83 24.67 10.06
CA PHE A 298 6.05 23.59 11.01
C PHE A 298 7.52 23.20 11.06
N GLU A 299 7.96 22.69 12.21
CA GLU A 299 9.29 22.12 12.38
C GLU A 299 9.45 20.83 11.56
N ASP A 300 10.66 20.61 11.02
CA ASP A 300 10.94 19.45 10.16
C ASP A 300 10.75 18.13 10.90
N SER A 301 11.05 18.06 12.19
CA SER A 301 10.81 16.87 13.03
C SER A 301 9.33 16.55 13.17
N PHE A 302 8.48 17.56 13.38
CA PHE A 302 7.03 17.39 13.44
C PHE A 302 6.47 16.85 12.13
N LEU A 303 6.89 17.42 10.99
CA LEU A 303 6.47 16.94 9.67
C LEU A 303 6.93 15.51 9.40
N PHE A 304 8.16 15.19 9.77
CA PHE A 304 8.72 13.86 9.60
C PHE A 304 7.98 12.83 10.46
N GLU A 305 7.76 13.11 11.74
CA GLU A 305 7.04 12.21 12.65
C GLU A 305 5.61 11.94 12.18
N LEU A 306 4.87 12.96 11.74
CA LEU A 306 3.51 12.77 11.23
C LEU A 306 3.49 12.00 9.91
N SER A 307 4.42 12.27 9.00
CA SER A 307 4.53 11.54 7.74
C SER A 307 4.84 10.06 7.99
N LEU A 308 5.79 9.79 8.90
CA LEU A 308 6.17 8.45 9.33
C LEU A 308 4.99 7.72 9.98
N LEU A 309 4.34 8.35 10.97
CA LEU A 309 3.20 7.78 11.67
C LEU A 309 2.07 7.43 10.72
N LYS A 310 1.76 8.33 9.77
CA LYS A 310 0.69 8.11 8.80
C LYS A 310 0.93 6.85 7.98
N VAL A 311 2.15 6.68 7.43
CA VAL A 311 2.46 5.50 6.61
C VAL A 311 2.58 4.25 7.46
N MET A 312 3.26 4.32 8.61
CA MET A 312 3.42 3.18 9.51
C MET A 312 2.08 2.62 9.97
N ALA A 313 1.17 3.48 10.46
CA ALA A 313 -0.14 3.05 10.94
C ALA A 313 -0.91 2.27 9.86
N LEU A 314 -0.84 2.70 8.60
CA LEU A 314 -1.46 2.00 7.49
C LEU A 314 -0.79 0.65 7.20
N LYS A 315 0.56 0.60 7.17
CA LYS A 315 1.34 -0.62 6.91
C LYS A 315 1.12 -1.73 7.94
N TYR A 316 0.82 -1.39 9.21
CA TYR A 316 0.42 -2.39 10.19
C TYR A 316 -0.80 -3.18 9.71
N PHE A 317 -1.85 -2.50 9.26
CA PHE A 317 -3.07 -3.17 8.78
C PHE A 317 -2.88 -3.81 7.40
N GLU A 318 -2.32 -3.10 6.44
CA GLU A 318 -2.13 -3.60 5.07
C GLU A 318 -1.31 -4.88 5.02
N ASN A 319 -0.24 -4.96 5.82
CA ASN A 319 0.70 -6.09 5.76
C ASN A 319 0.24 -7.30 6.56
N THR A 320 -0.71 -7.15 7.51
CA THR A 320 -1.01 -8.23 8.46
C THR A 320 -2.48 -8.64 8.50
N THR A 321 -3.42 -7.73 8.23
CA THR A 321 -4.85 -8.03 8.39
C THR A 321 -5.52 -8.35 7.04
N PRO A 322 -6.58 -9.19 7.02
CA PRO A 322 -7.29 -9.55 5.79
C PRO A 322 -8.31 -8.48 5.36
N ILE A 323 -8.12 -7.24 5.78
CA ILE A 323 -9.07 -6.18 5.46
C ILE A 323 -9.13 -5.89 3.97
N HIS A 324 -10.33 -5.74 3.44
CA HIS A 324 -10.59 -5.39 2.05
C HIS A 324 -10.77 -3.87 1.90
N LEU A 325 -9.67 -3.15 1.65
CA LEU A 325 -9.65 -1.69 1.66
C LEU A 325 -10.62 -1.06 0.66
N ARG A 326 -10.99 -1.72 -0.44
CA ARG A 326 -12.01 -1.19 -1.36
C ARG A 326 -13.37 -1.04 -0.69
N LYS A 327 -13.75 -1.98 0.18
CA LYS A 327 -15.03 -1.98 0.90
C LYS A 327 -14.95 -1.29 2.25
N ASP A 328 -13.87 -1.54 3.01
CA ASP A 328 -13.77 -1.22 4.43
C ASP A 328 -12.67 -0.19 4.75
N SER A 329 -12.28 0.62 3.76
CA SER A 329 -11.24 1.63 3.91
C SER A 329 -11.48 2.61 5.06
N TRP A 330 -12.74 2.95 5.32
CA TRP A 330 -13.12 3.90 6.37
C TRP A 330 -12.62 3.49 7.76
N ALA A 331 -12.59 2.19 8.06
CA ALA A 331 -12.15 1.68 9.35
C ALA A 331 -10.64 1.93 9.55
N VAL A 332 -9.81 1.48 8.60
CA VAL A 332 -8.35 1.63 8.70
C VAL A 332 -7.93 3.09 8.61
N TYR A 333 -8.48 3.84 7.66
CA TYR A 333 -8.16 5.26 7.55
C TYR A 333 -8.72 6.08 8.72
N GLY A 334 -9.85 5.68 9.30
CA GLY A 334 -10.38 6.27 10.52
C GLY A 334 -9.43 6.06 11.70
N ILE A 335 -8.94 4.83 11.90
CA ILE A 335 -7.94 4.51 12.92
C ILE A 335 -6.65 5.30 12.68
N GLN A 336 -6.18 5.39 11.44
CA GLN A 336 -5.01 6.18 11.07
C GLN A 336 -5.16 7.66 11.48
N ILE A 337 -6.30 8.30 11.17
CA ILE A 337 -6.57 9.69 11.55
C ILE A 337 -6.71 9.83 13.07
N TYR A 338 -7.38 8.89 13.72
CA TYR A 338 -7.47 8.85 15.18
C TYR A 338 -6.08 8.81 15.83
N PHE A 339 -5.18 7.96 15.35
CA PHE A 339 -3.80 7.91 15.84
C PHE A 339 -3.01 9.20 15.59
N LEU A 340 -3.20 9.84 14.44
CA LEU A 340 -2.59 11.15 14.16
C LEU A 340 -3.09 12.21 15.15
N MET A 341 -4.40 12.24 15.46
CA MET A 341 -4.96 13.16 16.44
C MET A 341 -4.40 12.90 17.85
N GLU A 342 -4.35 11.64 18.26
CA GLU A 342 -3.84 11.25 19.58
C GLU A 342 -2.34 11.57 19.72
N TYR A 343 -1.56 11.30 18.67
CA TYR A 343 -0.14 11.63 18.64
C TYR A 343 0.13 13.12 18.81
N VAL A 344 -0.63 13.96 18.09
CA VAL A 344 -0.50 15.42 18.20
C VAL A 344 -0.94 15.90 19.59
N ASN A 345 -2.04 15.38 20.13
CA ASN A 345 -2.49 15.72 21.47
C ASN A 345 -1.46 15.38 22.54
N GLN A 346 -0.82 14.21 22.43
CA GLN A 346 0.12 13.72 23.41
C GLN A 346 1.48 14.47 23.36
N PHE A 347 1.99 14.72 22.17
CA PHE A 347 3.36 15.21 22.00
C PHE A 347 3.46 16.65 21.54
N TYR A 348 2.38 17.22 21.00
CA TYR A 348 2.33 18.55 20.41
C TYR A 348 1.01 19.28 20.73
N PRO A 349 0.56 19.31 22.01
CA PRO A 349 -0.77 19.82 22.38
C PRO A 349 -0.98 21.30 21.99
N ASP A 350 0.08 22.08 21.97
CA ASP A 350 0.04 23.53 21.64
C ASP A 350 0.25 23.82 20.15
N GLN A 351 0.45 22.78 19.32
CA GLN A 351 0.71 22.95 17.89
C GLN A 351 -0.49 23.63 17.21
N LYS A 352 -0.26 24.82 16.65
CA LYS A 352 -1.30 25.57 15.94
C LYS A 352 -1.51 25.04 14.53
N LEU A 353 -2.74 25.17 14.03
CA LEU A 353 -3.12 24.79 12.67
C LEU A 353 -2.25 25.45 11.59
N VAL A 354 -1.93 26.71 11.77
CA VAL A 354 -1.08 27.48 10.86
C VAL A 354 0.39 27.57 11.34
N GLY A 355 0.78 26.73 12.31
CA GLY A 355 2.14 26.67 12.84
C GLY A 355 2.65 28.04 13.30
N LYS A 356 3.92 28.36 12.99
CA LYS A 356 4.55 29.64 13.34
C LYS A 356 3.86 30.88 12.73
N PHE A 357 3.04 30.73 11.71
CA PHE A 357 2.28 31.83 11.15
C PHE A 357 1.21 32.40 12.13
N SER A 358 0.80 31.60 13.14
CA SER A 358 -0.14 32.05 14.17
C SER A 358 0.31 33.32 14.91
N SER A 359 1.62 33.53 14.99
CA SER A 359 2.22 34.71 15.67
C SER A 359 2.40 35.94 14.78
N LEU A 360 2.14 35.83 13.46
CA LEU A 360 2.29 36.94 12.54
C LEU A 360 1.24 38.03 12.83
N TRP A 361 1.69 39.28 12.86
CA TRP A 361 0.85 40.44 13.19
C TRP A 361 -0.47 40.50 12.41
N GLY A 362 -0.47 40.17 11.11
CA GLY A 362 -1.66 40.17 10.27
C GLY A 362 -2.63 39.01 10.52
N LEU A 363 -2.18 37.93 11.12
CA LEU A 363 -2.98 36.68 11.36
C LEU A 363 -3.40 36.53 12.82
N LYS A 364 -2.67 37.15 13.76
CA LYS A 364 -2.86 37.00 15.22
C LYS A 364 -4.29 37.22 15.71
N ASN A 365 -5.04 38.11 15.04
CA ASN A 365 -6.40 38.48 15.44
C ASN A 365 -7.50 37.63 14.79
N TYR A 366 -7.16 36.71 13.92
CA TYR A 366 -8.13 35.82 13.28
C TYR A 366 -8.28 34.53 14.09
N LYS A 367 -9.49 33.97 14.11
CA LYS A 367 -9.80 32.71 14.83
C LYS A 367 -8.86 31.54 14.43
N VAL A 368 -8.45 31.47 13.16
CA VAL A 368 -7.57 30.46 12.63
C VAL A 368 -6.21 30.42 13.32
N SER A 369 -5.71 31.55 13.82
CA SER A 369 -4.43 31.61 14.55
C SER A 369 -4.50 30.92 15.92
N ASN A 370 -5.70 30.82 16.50
CA ASN A 370 -5.93 30.17 17.79
C ASN A 370 -6.27 28.68 17.64
N SER A 371 -6.66 28.24 16.44
CA SER A 371 -7.01 26.84 16.17
C SER A 371 -5.81 25.91 16.39
N THR A 372 -6.06 24.75 16.98
CA THR A 372 -5.08 23.69 17.13
C THR A 372 -4.88 22.93 15.82
N PHE A 373 -3.79 22.20 15.69
CA PHE A 373 -3.52 21.39 14.50
C PHE A 373 -4.66 20.40 14.22
N ASN A 374 -5.25 19.81 15.24
CA ASN A 374 -6.31 18.84 15.11
C ASN A 374 -7.66 19.41 14.66
N ASP A 375 -7.87 20.72 14.79
CA ASP A 375 -9.12 21.38 14.32
C ASP A 375 -9.30 21.26 12.79
N GLN A 376 -8.22 20.99 12.02
CA GLN A 376 -8.30 20.78 10.59
C GLN A 376 -9.26 19.66 10.20
N TYR A 377 -9.31 18.56 10.97
CA TYR A 377 -10.16 17.41 10.65
C TYR A 377 -11.64 17.81 10.67
N GLU A 378 -12.05 18.58 11.66
CA GLU A 378 -13.42 19.10 11.77
C GLU A 378 -13.73 20.16 10.69
N ILE A 379 -12.79 21.07 10.43
CA ILE A 379 -12.94 22.14 9.43
C ILE A 379 -13.21 21.55 8.04
N PHE A 380 -12.38 20.59 7.59
CA PHE A 380 -12.53 20.00 6.27
C PHE A 380 -13.78 19.11 6.17
N HIS A 381 -14.16 18.41 7.22
CA HIS A 381 -15.41 17.65 7.22
C HIS A 381 -16.63 18.57 7.18
N LYS A 382 -16.65 19.65 7.97
CA LYS A 382 -17.73 20.66 7.91
C LYS A 382 -17.84 21.29 6.52
N PHE A 383 -16.72 21.53 5.85
CA PHE A 383 -16.75 22.02 4.47
C PHE A 383 -17.51 21.08 3.53
N SER A 384 -17.32 19.77 3.64
CA SER A 384 -18.07 18.81 2.82
C SER A 384 -19.58 18.81 3.10
N LEU A 385 -19.96 18.92 4.38
CA LEU A 385 -21.37 19.01 4.78
C LEU A 385 -22.02 20.30 4.26
N MET A 386 -21.34 21.45 4.39
CA MET A 386 -21.86 22.75 3.95
C MET A 386 -22.06 22.80 2.42
N ASN A 387 -21.28 22.05 1.66
CA ASN A 387 -21.37 22.00 0.20
C ASN A 387 -22.19 20.81 -0.33
N ASN A 388 -22.81 20.03 0.53
CA ASN A 388 -23.58 18.82 0.17
C ASN A 388 -22.77 17.81 -0.68
N VAL A 389 -21.48 17.68 -0.44
CA VAL A 389 -20.61 16.72 -1.15
C VAL A 389 -20.18 15.54 -0.28
N ASP A 390 -20.70 15.44 0.94
CA ASP A 390 -20.41 14.34 1.86
C ASP A 390 -20.98 13.03 1.35
N GLN A 391 -20.23 11.95 1.50
CA GLN A 391 -20.66 10.59 1.14
C GLN A 391 -20.68 9.68 2.38
N PRO A 392 -21.55 8.64 2.41
CA PRO A 392 -21.57 7.67 3.50
C PRO A 392 -20.22 6.98 3.70
N LEU A 393 -19.87 6.65 4.96
CA LEU A 393 -18.64 5.90 5.27
C LEU A 393 -18.61 4.50 4.63
N SER A 394 -19.79 3.89 4.43
CA SER A 394 -19.94 2.59 3.78
C SER A 394 -19.78 2.62 2.25
N THR A 395 -19.56 3.79 1.65
CA THR A 395 -19.32 3.91 0.21
C THR A 395 -17.97 3.27 -0.12
N SER A 396 -17.96 2.34 -1.08
CA SER A 396 -16.71 1.70 -1.52
C SER A 396 -15.76 2.70 -2.16
N MET A 397 -14.45 2.46 -2.04
CA MET A 397 -13.39 3.38 -2.41
C MET A 397 -13.47 3.82 -3.88
N ASP A 398 -13.82 2.90 -4.77
CA ASP A 398 -13.97 3.13 -6.22
C ASP A 398 -15.19 4.01 -6.57
N LYS A 399 -16.11 4.24 -5.63
CA LYS A 399 -17.29 5.09 -5.79
C LYS A 399 -17.21 6.41 -5.02
N LEU A 400 -16.16 6.59 -4.23
CA LEU A 400 -15.92 7.85 -3.57
C LEU A 400 -15.44 8.90 -4.57
N THR A 401 -15.93 10.13 -4.43
CA THR A 401 -15.27 11.27 -5.08
C THR A 401 -13.88 11.45 -4.49
N ARG A 402 -12.95 11.99 -5.27
CA ARG A 402 -11.57 12.20 -4.84
C ARG A 402 -11.48 12.93 -3.49
N TYR A 403 -12.26 13.99 -3.30
CA TYR A 403 -12.30 14.74 -2.04
C TYR A 403 -12.72 13.87 -0.84
N ASN A 404 -13.74 13.02 -1.02
CA ASN A 404 -14.18 12.10 0.04
C ASN A 404 -13.14 11.01 0.30
N ALA A 405 -12.56 10.42 -0.74
CA ALA A 405 -11.54 9.38 -0.61
C ALA A 405 -10.26 9.89 0.09
N GLU A 406 -9.82 11.11 -0.22
CA GLU A 406 -8.57 11.67 0.31
C GLU A 406 -8.73 12.34 1.67
N LEU A 407 -9.87 12.99 1.92
CA LEU A 407 -10.08 13.84 3.10
C LEU A 407 -11.34 13.50 3.88
N SER A 408 -12.53 13.81 3.33
CA SER A 408 -13.74 13.89 4.11
C SER A 408 -14.11 12.59 4.85
N ASN A 409 -14.14 11.46 4.16
CA ASN A 409 -14.50 10.18 4.79
C ASN A 409 -13.48 9.72 5.83
N ARG A 410 -12.19 9.94 5.57
CA ARG A 410 -11.11 9.61 6.51
C ARG A 410 -11.23 10.44 7.79
N TYR A 411 -11.42 11.75 7.65
CA TYR A 411 -11.53 12.68 8.76
C TYR A 411 -12.81 12.43 9.56
N LYS A 412 -13.94 12.21 8.89
CA LYS A 412 -15.22 11.84 9.50
C LYS A 412 -15.09 10.56 10.34
N ALA A 413 -14.47 9.52 9.80
CA ALA A 413 -14.27 8.26 10.51
C ALA A 413 -13.35 8.43 11.73
N GLY A 414 -12.22 9.12 11.57
CA GLY A 414 -11.29 9.37 12.68
C GLY A 414 -11.88 10.21 13.80
N MET A 415 -12.62 11.28 13.44
CA MET A 415 -13.35 12.09 14.44
C MET A 415 -14.45 11.28 15.13
N GLY A 416 -15.15 10.40 14.40
CA GLY A 416 -16.14 9.52 14.98
C GLY A 416 -15.55 8.58 16.03
N ILE A 417 -14.40 7.97 15.73
CA ILE A 417 -13.65 7.13 16.68
C ILE A 417 -13.25 7.94 17.91
N ARG A 418 -12.70 9.15 17.73
CA ARG A 418 -12.31 10.03 18.84
C ARG A 418 -13.50 10.49 19.68
N LEU A 419 -14.64 10.78 19.05
CA LEU A 419 -15.86 11.14 19.76
C LEU A 419 -16.36 9.98 20.64
N LEU A 420 -16.32 8.75 20.13
CA LEU A 420 -16.66 7.55 20.90
C LEU A 420 -15.70 7.32 22.08
N GLU A 421 -14.38 7.50 21.87
CA GLU A 421 -13.40 7.42 22.95
C GLU A 421 -13.69 8.44 24.06
N ASN A 422 -13.91 9.71 23.69
CA ASN A 422 -14.24 10.76 24.65
C ASN A 422 -15.59 10.52 25.37
N TYR A 423 -16.55 9.88 24.70
CA TYR A 423 -17.86 9.58 25.30
C TYR A 423 -17.78 8.43 26.31
N LEU A 424 -16.97 7.41 26.00
CA LEU A 424 -16.80 6.24 26.88
C LEU A 424 -15.80 6.52 28.01
N ASP A 425 -14.80 7.36 27.77
CA ASP A 425 -13.77 7.86 28.72
C ASP A 425 -13.10 6.76 29.59
N ASP A 426 -12.92 5.57 29.03
CA ASP A 426 -12.40 4.41 29.76
C ASP A 426 -11.32 3.62 29.01
N GLY A 427 -10.86 4.13 27.86
CA GLY A 427 -9.91 3.46 26.97
C GLY A 427 -10.49 2.24 26.24
N THR A 428 -11.83 2.11 26.19
CA THR A 428 -12.50 0.98 25.51
C THR A 428 -12.21 0.96 24.03
N ILE A 429 -12.20 2.11 23.36
CA ILE A 429 -11.95 2.18 21.92
C ILE A 429 -10.51 1.77 21.59
N GLU A 430 -9.52 2.26 22.35
CA GLU A 430 -8.12 1.86 22.16
C GLU A 430 -7.94 0.35 22.34
N LYS A 431 -8.51 -0.21 23.40
CA LYS A 431 -8.51 -1.66 23.65
C LYS A 431 -9.20 -2.44 22.53
N SER A 432 -10.31 -1.91 22.01
CA SER A 432 -11.04 -2.53 20.90
C SER A 432 -10.23 -2.54 19.61
N ILE A 433 -9.53 -1.44 19.28
CA ILE A 433 -8.63 -1.37 18.13
C ILE A 433 -7.48 -2.37 18.27
N LEU A 434 -6.84 -2.42 19.46
CA LEU A 434 -5.77 -3.38 19.74
C LEU A 434 -6.26 -4.82 19.61
N ASN A 435 -7.42 -5.15 20.21
CA ASN A 435 -8.02 -6.48 20.14
C ASN A 435 -8.40 -6.86 18.71
N TYR A 436 -8.97 -5.93 17.94
CA TYR A 436 -9.28 -6.14 16.53
C TYR A 436 -8.02 -6.45 15.72
N TYR A 437 -6.98 -5.64 15.88
CA TYR A 437 -5.71 -5.85 15.22
C TYR A 437 -5.09 -7.20 15.59
N ALA A 438 -4.94 -7.50 16.87
CA ALA A 438 -4.35 -8.75 17.35
C ALA A 438 -5.16 -9.99 16.92
N SER A 439 -6.50 -9.88 16.94
CA SER A 439 -7.39 -10.99 16.59
C SER A 439 -7.43 -11.28 15.09
N ASN A 440 -7.15 -10.30 14.24
CA ASN A 440 -7.25 -10.43 12.78
C ASN A 440 -5.89 -10.48 12.06
N SER A 441 -4.79 -10.19 12.74
CA SER A 441 -3.46 -10.33 12.16
C SER A 441 -3.19 -11.77 11.74
N PHE A 442 -2.67 -11.94 10.51
CA PHE A 442 -2.33 -13.22 9.89
C PHE A 442 -3.51 -14.17 9.63
N LYS A 443 -4.74 -13.69 9.62
CA LYS A 443 -5.89 -14.45 9.14
C LYS A 443 -6.08 -14.28 7.63
N THR A 444 -6.83 -15.19 7.02
CA THR A 444 -7.34 -15.09 5.66
C THR A 444 -8.84 -14.76 5.69
N VAL A 445 -9.38 -14.19 4.61
CA VAL A 445 -10.82 -13.84 4.52
C VAL A 445 -11.71 -15.08 4.63
N ALA A 446 -11.23 -16.25 4.20
CA ALA A 446 -11.99 -17.50 4.34
C ALA A 446 -12.27 -17.88 5.82
N ASN A 447 -11.53 -17.28 6.77
CA ASN A 447 -11.66 -17.51 8.21
C ASN A 447 -12.44 -16.41 8.94
N LEU A 448 -12.96 -15.40 8.23
CA LEU A 448 -13.84 -14.35 8.74
C LEU A 448 -15.29 -14.66 8.34
#